data_50cb612ea3e005548a8d3f74d2ee7b8b
#
_entry.id   50cb612ea3e005548a8d3f74d2ee7b8b
#
_cell.length_a   1.000
_cell.length_b   1.000
_cell.length_c   1.000
_cell.angle_alpha   90.00
_cell.angle_beta   90.00
_cell.angle_gamma   90.00
#
_symmetry.space_group_name_H-M   'P 1'
#
loop_
_entity.id
_entity.type
_entity.pdbx_description
1 polymer ?
#
loop_
_entity_poly.entity_id
_entity_poly.type
_entity_poly.pdbx_seq_one_letter_code
_entity_poly.pdbx_strand_id
1 'polypeptide(L)'
;MITGMHEVIDVMTKAKADLDKNGGLKQVIFVACGGSFASSYPARFLLNQESSIRVQGYNSSEFVNSTPKNVDKNTLVIGTSTKATAETVEALRVAKAKGAVTIGLSGYADSLTAQTADYYVTYYHADEWYKDPTLVHYNSQGTALKIAFWLL
;
A
#
# COMPACT_ATOMS: atom_id res chain seq x y z
N MET A 1 -10.91 19.65 -5.22
CA MET A 1 -10.18 18.76 -4.27
C MET A 1 -10.21 17.35 -4.83
N ILE A 2 -9.08 16.64 -4.83
CA ILE A 2 -9.02 15.28 -5.39
C ILE A 2 -9.79 14.36 -4.43
N THR A 3 -10.79 13.61 -4.95
CA THR A 3 -11.60 12.68 -4.17
C THR A 3 -10.71 11.67 -3.42
N GLY A 4 -10.98 11.43 -2.14
CA GLY A 4 -10.23 10.49 -1.30
C GLY A 4 -8.85 10.98 -0.83
N MET A 5 -8.45 12.21 -1.11
CA MET A 5 -7.14 12.72 -0.66
C MET A 5 -7.10 12.94 0.86
N HIS A 6 -8.20 13.31 1.48
CA HIS A 6 -8.28 13.46 2.94
C HIS A 6 -7.96 12.16 3.69
N GLU A 7 -8.50 11.04 3.20
CA GLU A 7 -8.26 9.71 3.76
C GLU A 7 -6.77 9.35 3.66
N VAL A 8 -6.15 9.62 2.51
CA VAL A 8 -4.71 9.39 2.32
C VAL A 8 -3.89 10.26 3.28
N ILE A 9 -4.19 11.55 3.39
CA ILE A 9 -3.47 12.46 4.29
C ILE A 9 -3.56 11.98 5.74
N ASP A 10 -4.73 11.60 6.21
CA ASP A 10 -4.94 11.12 7.57
C ASP A 10 -4.14 9.84 7.85
N VAL A 11 -4.24 8.85 6.97
CA VAL A 11 -3.53 7.58 7.09
C VAL A 11 -2.02 7.78 7.02
N MET A 12 -1.53 8.56 6.06
CA MET A 12 -0.09 8.79 5.89
C MET A 12 0.51 9.59 7.05
N THR A 13 -0.24 10.53 7.62
CA THR A 13 0.19 11.28 8.80
C THR A 13 0.39 10.34 9.99
N LYS A 14 -0.54 9.42 10.23
CA LYS A 14 -0.43 8.42 11.30
C LYS A 14 0.71 7.44 11.06
N ALA A 15 0.82 6.90 9.85
CA ALA A 15 1.89 5.98 9.47
C ALA A 15 3.28 6.64 9.60
N LYS A 16 3.40 7.90 9.19
CA LYS A 16 4.64 8.67 9.36
C LYS A 16 5.00 8.84 10.83
N ALA A 17 4.03 9.16 11.69
CA ALA A 17 4.28 9.30 13.12
C ALA A 17 4.83 8.00 13.74
N ASP A 18 4.33 6.84 13.33
CA ASP A 18 4.84 5.56 13.78
C ASP A 18 6.26 5.27 13.26
N LEU A 19 6.53 5.59 12.01
CA LEU A 19 7.88 5.45 11.43
C LEU A 19 8.88 6.39 12.11
N ASP A 20 8.50 7.64 12.38
CA ASP A 20 9.37 8.64 13.02
C ASP A 20 9.79 8.24 14.44
N LYS A 21 8.96 7.52 15.19
CA LYS A 21 9.33 6.93 16.50
C LYS A 21 10.53 6.00 16.40
N ASN A 22 10.78 5.43 15.24
CA ASN A 22 11.83 4.45 14.98
C ASN A 22 12.98 5.00 14.13
N GLY A 23 13.07 6.31 13.94
CA GLY A 23 14.14 6.95 13.19
C GLY A 23 13.80 7.27 11.73
N GLY A 24 12.52 7.16 11.35
CA GLY A 24 11.99 7.60 10.07
C GLY A 24 11.90 6.52 8.99
N LEU A 25 11.28 6.88 7.89
CA LEU A 25 11.09 6.02 6.72
C LEU A 25 12.39 5.85 5.94
N LYS A 26 12.78 4.60 5.67
CA LYS A 26 13.95 4.26 4.84
C LYS A 26 13.57 3.59 3.53
N GLN A 27 12.49 2.82 3.52
CA GLN A 27 12.04 2.14 2.31
C GLN A 27 10.51 1.98 2.27
N VAL A 28 9.99 1.95 1.05
CA VAL A 28 8.60 1.63 0.75
C VAL A 28 8.57 0.36 -0.10
N ILE A 29 7.76 -0.59 0.28
CA ILE A 29 7.56 -1.84 -0.45
C ILE A 29 6.09 -1.98 -0.82
N PHE A 30 5.82 -2.16 -2.10
CA PHE A 30 4.48 -2.48 -2.60
C PHE A 30 4.36 -3.99 -2.79
N VAL A 31 3.33 -4.60 -2.21
CA VAL A 31 3.03 -6.02 -2.34
C VAL A 31 1.61 -6.21 -2.87
N ALA A 32 1.45 -7.01 -3.90
CA ALA A 32 0.15 -7.32 -4.48
C ALA A 32 0.27 -8.49 -5.47
N CYS A 33 -0.84 -8.90 -6.07
CA CYS A 33 -0.89 -9.91 -7.11
C CYS A 33 -1.55 -9.34 -8.37
N GLY A 34 -1.11 -9.83 -9.55
CA GLY A 34 -1.77 -9.55 -10.83
C GLY A 34 -1.96 -8.07 -11.13
N GLY A 35 -3.18 -7.68 -11.51
CA GLY A 35 -3.53 -6.31 -11.85
C GLY A 35 -3.31 -5.30 -10.71
N SER A 36 -3.54 -5.72 -9.46
CA SER A 36 -3.26 -4.88 -8.29
C SER A 36 -1.76 -4.61 -8.14
N PHE A 37 -0.90 -5.56 -8.49
CA PHE A 37 0.54 -5.33 -8.52
C PHE A 37 0.94 -4.37 -9.65
N ALA A 38 0.40 -4.57 -10.85
CA ALA A 38 0.62 -3.67 -11.97
C ALA A 38 0.18 -2.23 -11.68
N SER A 39 -0.92 -2.05 -10.96
CA SER A 39 -1.45 -0.72 -10.59
C SER A 39 -0.52 0.08 -9.68
N SER A 40 0.41 -0.56 -8.98
CA SER A 40 1.41 0.13 -8.15
C SER A 40 2.58 0.71 -8.95
N TYR A 41 2.73 0.34 -10.22
CA TYR A 41 3.90 0.72 -11.03
C TYR A 41 4.09 2.24 -11.17
N PRO A 42 3.07 3.05 -11.50
CA PRO A 42 3.25 4.49 -11.62
C PRO A 42 3.73 5.15 -10.33
N ALA A 43 3.20 4.71 -9.18
CA ALA A 43 3.61 5.21 -7.87
C ALA A 43 5.07 4.84 -7.57
N ARG A 44 5.46 3.59 -7.84
CA ARG A 44 6.86 3.13 -7.68
C ARG A 44 7.80 3.88 -8.59
N PHE A 45 7.41 4.06 -9.86
CA PHE A 45 8.19 4.82 -10.82
C PHE A 45 8.42 6.26 -10.36
N LEU A 46 7.34 6.96 -9.97
CA LEU A 46 7.40 8.33 -9.49
C LEU A 46 8.35 8.49 -8.29
N LEU A 47 8.19 7.64 -7.28
CA LEU A 47 9.03 7.67 -6.09
C LEU A 47 10.51 7.37 -6.39
N ASN A 48 10.78 6.43 -7.29
CA ASN A 48 12.15 6.12 -7.71
C ASN A 48 12.82 7.26 -8.49
N GLN A 49 12.04 8.07 -9.21
CA GLN A 49 12.59 9.21 -9.97
C GLN A 49 12.77 10.45 -9.09
N GLU A 50 11.85 10.71 -8.19
CA GLU A 50 11.72 12.01 -7.52
C GLU A 50 12.11 11.98 -6.03
N SER A 51 12.46 10.82 -5.48
CA SER A 51 12.86 10.72 -4.07
C SER A 51 14.13 9.91 -3.87
N SER A 52 14.74 10.06 -2.69
CA SER A 52 15.85 9.20 -2.24
C SER A 52 15.37 7.98 -1.44
N ILE A 53 14.07 7.81 -1.28
CA ILE A 53 13.49 6.66 -0.59
C ILE A 53 13.73 5.40 -1.43
N ARG A 54 14.22 4.34 -0.80
CA ARG A 54 14.31 3.04 -1.48
C ARG A 54 12.92 2.50 -1.74
N VAL A 55 12.58 2.22 -2.99
CA VAL A 55 11.24 1.74 -3.39
C VAL A 55 11.37 0.41 -4.11
N GLN A 56 10.59 -0.58 -3.68
CA GLN A 56 10.55 -1.91 -4.27
C GLN A 56 9.12 -2.38 -4.45
N GLY A 57 8.92 -3.32 -5.36
CA GLY A 57 7.66 -4.02 -5.54
C GLY A 57 7.90 -5.52 -5.61
N TYR A 58 7.06 -6.29 -4.94
CA TYR A 58 7.09 -7.75 -4.98
C TYR A 58 5.70 -8.29 -5.28
N ASN A 59 5.64 -9.36 -6.05
CA ASN A 59 4.46 -10.20 -6.02
C ASN A 59 4.28 -10.72 -4.58
N SER A 60 3.06 -10.77 -4.10
CA SER A 60 2.80 -11.12 -2.69
C SER A 60 3.37 -12.48 -2.31
N SER A 61 3.27 -13.48 -3.21
CA SER A 61 3.84 -14.81 -2.97
C SER A 61 5.37 -14.80 -2.88
N GLU A 62 6.03 -14.00 -3.71
CA GLU A 62 7.48 -13.82 -3.63
C GLU A 62 7.89 -13.20 -2.31
N PHE A 63 7.17 -12.15 -1.89
CA PHE A 63 7.44 -11.49 -0.62
C PHE A 63 7.26 -12.43 0.57
N VAL A 64 6.20 -13.25 0.59
CA VAL A 64 5.95 -14.21 1.69
C VAL A 64 7.03 -15.27 1.74
N ASN A 65 7.37 -15.87 0.59
CA ASN A 65 8.30 -17.01 0.54
C ASN A 65 9.78 -16.59 0.66
N SER A 66 10.11 -15.34 0.32
CA SER A 66 11.48 -14.82 0.34
C SER A 66 11.50 -13.37 0.83
N THR A 67 10.97 -13.14 2.02
CA THR A 67 10.88 -11.79 2.60
C THR A 67 12.27 -11.16 2.73
N PRO A 68 12.49 -9.96 2.18
CA PRO A 68 13.78 -9.30 2.29
C PRO A 68 14.25 -9.13 3.74
N LYS A 69 15.51 -9.40 4.00
CA LYS A 69 16.07 -9.33 5.36
C LYS A 69 16.07 -7.93 5.96
N ASN A 70 16.02 -6.90 5.11
CA ASN A 70 16.01 -5.49 5.50
C ASN A 70 14.61 -4.92 5.73
N VAL A 71 13.58 -5.74 5.73
CA VAL A 71 12.24 -5.33 6.19
C VAL A 71 12.29 -5.21 7.71
N ASP A 72 12.03 -4.01 8.20
CA ASP A 72 12.12 -3.66 9.62
C ASP A 72 11.18 -2.51 9.98
N LYS A 73 11.35 -1.96 11.17
CA LYS A 73 10.57 -0.85 11.72
C LYS A 73 10.69 0.49 10.96
N ASN A 74 11.62 0.61 10.03
CA ASN A 74 11.79 1.77 9.15
C ASN A 74 11.21 1.53 7.74
N THR A 75 10.47 0.45 7.58
CA THR A 75 9.84 0.04 6.32
C THR A 75 8.35 0.34 6.35
N LEU A 76 7.84 0.94 5.27
CA LEU A 76 6.42 1.03 4.96
C LEU A 76 6.07 -0.05 3.92
N VAL A 77 5.16 -0.95 4.25
CA VAL A 77 4.66 -1.96 3.31
C VAL A 77 3.22 -1.63 2.93
N ILE A 78 2.98 -1.49 1.64
CA ILE A 78 1.67 -1.18 1.07
C ILE A 78 1.16 -2.41 0.34
N GLY A 79 0.14 -3.04 0.89
CA GLY A 79 -0.50 -4.22 0.31
C GLY A 79 -1.80 -3.83 -0.41
N THR A 80 -1.92 -4.20 -1.68
CA THR A 80 -3.09 -3.85 -2.50
C THR A 80 -3.88 -5.09 -2.90
N SER A 81 -5.15 -5.13 -2.53
CA SER A 81 -6.11 -6.13 -3.00
C SER A 81 -7.52 -5.59 -2.87
N THR A 82 -8.36 -5.82 -3.88
CA THR A 82 -9.75 -5.31 -3.88
C THR A 82 -10.55 -5.80 -2.68
N LYS A 83 -10.41 -7.07 -2.34
CA LYS A 83 -11.09 -7.69 -1.19
C LYS A 83 -10.09 -8.36 -0.25
N ALA A 84 -9.65 -9.56 -0.64
CA ALA A 84 -8.72 -10.35 0.16
C ALA A 84 -8.07 -11.41 -0.74
N THR A 85 -6.94 -11.06 -1.34
CA THR A 85 -6.05 -12.07 -1.92
C THR A 85 -5.25 -12.65 -0.78
N ALA A 86 -5.33 -13.97 -0.58
CA ALA A 86 -4.72 -14.64 0.59
C ALA A 86 -3.22 -14.33 0.73
N GLU A 87 -2.50 -14.32 -0.37
CA GLU A 87 -1.07 -14.02 -0.41
C GLU A 87 -0.77 -12.57 -0.01
N THR A 88 -1.63 -11.62 -0.39
CA THR A 88 -1.46 -10.21 -0.02
C THR A 88 -1.76 -10.00 1.46
N VAL A 89 -2.77 -10.65 1.98
CA VAL A 89 -3.08 -10.64 3.43
C VAL A 89 -1.91 -11.24 4.22
N GLU A 90 -1.36 -12.35 3.77
CA GLU A 90 -0.20 -12.98 4.43
C GLU A 90 1.06 -12.10 4.33
N ALA A 91 1.29 -11.44 3.20
CA ALA A 91 2.39 -10.49 3.04
C ALA A 91 2.32 -9.35 4.07
N LEU A 92 1.13 -8.82 4.32
CA LEU A 92 0.91 -7.81 5.36
C LEU A 92 1.19 -8.35 6.77
N ARG A 93 0.77 -9.60 7.06
CA ARG A 93 1.07 -10.25 8.35
C ARG A 93 2.58 -10.44 8.56
N VAL A 94 3.27 -10.94 7.54
CA VAL A 94 4.72 -11.13 7.58
C VAL A 94 5.44 -9.79 7.77
N ALA A 95 5.02 -8.74 7.06
CA ALA A 95 5.59 -7.40 7.22
C ALA A 95 5.42 -6.85 8.64
N LYS A 96 4.22 -6.97 9.21
CA LYS A 96 3.95 -6.57 10.62
C LYS A 96 4.81 -7.36 11.61
N ALA A 97 4.93 -8.66 11.43
CA ALA A 97 5.76 -9.51 12.29
C ALA A 97 7.24 -9.09 12.27
N LYS A 98 7.71 -8.46 11.20
CA LYS A 98 9.06 -7.86 11.10
C LYS A 98 9.14 -6.42 11.63
N GLY A 99 8.05 -5.87 12.11
CA GLY A 99 7.98 -4.53 12.68
C GLY A 99 7.69 -3.42 11.68
N ALA A 100 7.46 -3.74 10.40
CA ALA A 100 7.11 -2.74 9.40
C ALA A 100 5.74 -2.10 9.71
N VAL A 101 5.60 -0.83 9.34
CA VAL A 101 4.29 -0.16 9.29
C VAL A 101 3.58 -0.60 8.02
N THR A 102 2.31 -0.96 8.12
CA THR A 102 1.57 -1.52 7.00
C THR A 102 0.34 -0.69 6.64
N ILE A 103 0.10 -0.53 5.34
CA ILE A 103 -1.11 0.09 4.79
C ILE A 103 -1.78 -0.89 3.83
N GLY A 104 -3.05 -1.16 4.04
CA GLY A 104 -3.91 -1.90 3.12
C GLY A 104 -4.61 -0.96 2.15
N LEU A 105 -4.35 -1.09 0.85
CA LEU A 105 -5.18 -0.46 -0.19
C LEU A 105 -6.25 -1.46 -0.62
N SER A 106 -7.50 -1.15 -0.36
CA SER A 106 -8.60 -2.06 -0.62
C SER A 106 -9.80 -1.35 -1.25
N GLY A 107 -10.64 -2.10 -1.93
CA GLY A 107 -11.92 -1.61 -2.39
C GLY A 107 -12.90 -1.36 -1.25
N TYR A 108 -12.75 -2.08 -0.13
CA TYR A 108 -13.71 -2.08 0.97
C TYR A 108 -13.02 -2.02 2.34
N ALA A 109 -13.58 -1.22 3.23
CA ALA A 109 -13.07 -1.04 4.60
C ALA A 109 -13.15 -2.32 5.45
N ASP A 110 -14.14 -3.16 5.21
CA ASP A 110 -14.36 -4.44 5.90
C ASP A 110 -13.61 -5.62 5.28
N SER A 111 -12.82 -5.37 4.23
CA SER A 111 -12.00 -6.42 3.61
C SER A 111 -10.91 -6.92 4.55
N LEU A 112 -10.51 -8.17 4.39
CA LEU A 112 -9.43 -8.75 5.18
C LEU A 112 -8.08 -8.04 4.93
N THR A 113 -7.86 -7.52 3.72
CA THR A 113 -6.69 -6.69 3.40
C THR A 113 -6.66 -5.42 4.25
N ALA A 114 -7.78 -4.70 4.32
CA ALA A 114 -7.90 -3.49 5.15
C ALA A 114 -7.73 -3.80 6.63
N GLN A 115 -8.38 -4.85 7.12
CA GLN A 115 -8.40 -5.19 8.55
C GLN A 115 -7.09 -5.80 9.06
N THR A 116 -6.24 -6.34 8.19
CA THR A 116 -4.96 -6.94 8.57
C THR A 116 -3.86 -5.88 8.74
N ALA A 117 -3.86 -4.84 7.93
CA ALA A 117 -2.88 -3.76 7.98
C ALA A 117 -3.05 -2.88 9.25
N ASP A 118 -2.03 -2.11 9.59
CA ASP A 118 -2.12 -1.11 10.67
C ASP A 118 -3.08 0.01 10.31
N TYR A 119 -3.05 0.40 9.04
CA TYR A 119 -3.91 1.43 8.47
C TYR A 119 -4.45 0.96 7.13
N TYR A 120 -5.56 1.55 6.67
CA TYR A 120 -6.07 1.27 5.33
C TYR A 120 -6.58 2.53 4.63
N VAL A 121 -6.56 2.49 3.30
CA VAL A 121 -7.20 3.47 2.44
C VAL A 121 -8.10 2.71 1.47
N THR A 122 -9.35 3.14 1.35
CA THR A 122 -10.25 2.59 0.36
C THR A 122 -10.17 3.36 -0.96
N TYR A 123 -10.30 2.66 -2.09
CA TYR A 123 -10.27 3.29 -3.39
C TYR A 123 -11.60 3.27 -4.14
N TYR A 124 -12.64 2.72 -3.53
CA TYR A 124 -14.01 2.91 -3.99
C TYR A 124 -14.68 3.99 -3.16
N HIS A 125 -15.00 5.10 -3.81
CA HIS A 125 -15.64 6.25 -3.17
C HIS A 125 -17.07 6.48 -3.67
N ALA A 126 -17.56 5.63 -4.58
CA ALA A 126 -18.94 5.66 -5.08
C ALA A 126 -19.37 4.24 -5.46
N ASP A 127 -20.60 3.89 -5.08
CA ASP A 127 -21.18 2.54 -5.32
C ASP A 127 -21.26 2.13 -6.80
N GLU A 128 -21.14 3.07 -7.71
CA GLU A 128 -21.24 2.81 -9.14
C GLU A 128 -19.94 2.31 -9.77
N TRP A 129 -18.80 2.60 -9.17
CA TRP A 129 -17.49 2.34 -9.76
C TRP A 129 -17.05 0.89 -9.69
N TYR A 130 -17.45 0.17 -8.64
CA TYR A 130 -17.10 -1.25 -8.50
C TYR A 130 -17.85 -2.15 -9.49
N LYS A 131 -18.89 -1.64 -10.16
CA LYS A 131 -19.65 -2.38 -11.17
C LYS A 131 -18.92 -2.48 -12.50
N ASP A 132 -17.94 -1.61 -12.74
CA ASP A 132 -17.10 -1.65 -13.93
C ASP A 132 -15.73 -2.22 -13.58
N PRO A 133 -15.44 -3.49 -13.96
CA PRO A 133 -14.17 -4.12 -13.66
C PRO A 133 -12.95 -3.39 -14.25
N THR A 134 -13.14 -2.58 -15.29
CA THR A 134 -12.04 -1.84 -15.91
C THR A 134 -11.57 -0.68 -15.04
N LEU A 135 -12.41 -0.14 -14.16
CA LEU A 135 -12.09 0.97 -13.28
C LEU A 135 -11.39 0.57 -11.98
N VAL A 136 -11.46 -0.71 -11.61
CA VAL A 136 -10.85 -1.21 -10.36
C VAL A 136 -9.36 -0.87 -10.27
N HIS A 137 -8.62 -1.17 -11.33
CA HIS A 137 -7.17 -0.95 -11.35
C HIS A 137 -6.81 0.53 -11.48
N TYR A 138 -7.60 1.33 -12.18
CA TYR A 138 -7.41 2.79 -12.24
C TYR A 138 -7.61 3.44 -10.88
N ASN A 139 -8.58 2.99 -10.10
CA ASN A 139 -8.83 3.50 -8.76
C ASN A 139 -7.71 3.14 -7.78
N SER A 140 -7.25 1.91 -7.79
CA SER A 140 -6.11 1.48 -6.96
C SER A 140 -4.82 2.18 -7.37
N GLN A 141 -4.58 2.36 -8.66
CA GLN A 141 -3.45 3.13 -9.20
C GLN A 141 -3.48 4.58 -8.75
N GLY A 142 -4.64 5.24 -8.87
CA GLY A 142 -4.83 6.62 -8.43
C GLY A 142 -4.58 6.79 -6.93
N THR A 143 -5.00 5.82 -6.12
CA THR A 143 -4.77 5.85 -4.68
C THR A 143 -3.30 5.64 -4.33
N ALA A 144 -2.61 4.71 -4.99
CA ALA A 144 -1.18 4.52 -4.82
C ALA A 144 -0.38 5.78 -5.23
N LEU A 145 -0.78 6.46 -6.30
CA LEU A 145 -0.18 7.73 -6.71
C LEU A 145 -0.40 8.85 -5.68
N LYS A 146 -1.58 8.95 -5.06
CA LYS A 146 -1.83 9.92 -3.97
C LYS A 146 -0.87 9.70 -2.80
N ILE A 147 -0.60 8.45 -2.44
CA ILE A 147 0.39 8.11 -1.41
C ILE A 147 1.79 8.54 -1.85
N ALA A 148 2.17 8.25 -3.10
CA ALA A 148 3.47 8.66 -3.63
C ALA A 148 3.64 10.19 -3.61
N PHE A 149 2.65 10.94 -4.03
CA PHE A 149 2.68 12.41 -3.97
C PHE A 149 2.78 12.94 -2.54
N TRP A 150 2.17 12.27 -1.59
CA TRP A 150 2.28 12.67 -0.19
C TRP A 150 3.70 12.43 0.37
N LEU A 151 4.40 11.40 -0.12
CA LEU A 151 5.76 11.05 0.30
C LEU A 151 6.84 11.96 -0.30
N LEU A 152 6.54 12.67 -1.39
CA LEU A 152 7.42 13.64 -2.05
C LEU A 152 7.38 15.00 -1.36
#